data_7b3ccea3317d4b99a3349ac85a35b7f9
#
_entry.id   7b3ccea3317d4b99a3349ac85a35b7f9
#
_cell.length_a   1.000
_cell.length_b   1.000
_cell.length_c   1.000
_cell.angle_alpha   90.00
_cell.angle_beta   90.00
_cell.angle_gamma   90.00
#
_symmetry.space_group_name_H-M   'P 1'
#
loop_
_entity.id
_entity.type
_entity.pdbx_description
1 polymer ?
#
loop_
_entity_poly.entity_id
_entity_poly.type
_entity_poly.pdbx_seq_one_letter_code
_entity_poly.pdbx_strand_id
1 'polypeptide(L)'
;MKNWMTILVLLFSGLYAKDTWYEGNLKGIEELNLEFNLKGLEDAVWENRVVSFIELRFLEYDIRMVEDQMPKLVVDIHLIDSRVEEVSSFLVLYSVYNFSISEPMYYKSLADTLITKQFMTSKIFSHEIMGQTTSQNLYRDVEKAINQLISFFIDQWYTDNPMKQF
;
A
#
# COMPACT_ATOMS: atom_id res chain seq x y z
N MET A 1 -47.25 1.39 0.03
CA MET A 1 -46.27 2.12 0.82
C MET A 1 -45.26 1.24 1.59
N LYS A 2 -45.48 -0.08 1.70
CA LYS A 2 -44.63 -0.97 2.48
C LYS A 2 -43.28 -1.35 1.80
N ASN A 3 -43.20 -1.30 0.48
CA ASN A 3 -42.04 -1.76 -0.29
C ASN A 3 -40.93 -0.69 -0.46
N TRP A 4 -41.22 0.57 -0.24
CA TRP A 4 -40.25 1.66 -0.37
C TRP A 4 -39.24 1.70 0.80
N MET A 5 -39.71 1.32 2.00
CA MET A 5 -38.88 1.29 3.19
C MET A 5 -37.81 0.17 3.11
N THR A 6 -38.16 -0.97 2.48
CA THR A 6 -37.22 -2.08 2.29
C THR A 6 -36.13 -1.74 1.29
N ILE A 7 -36.46 -1.00 0.22
CA ILE A 7 -35.45 -0.55 -0.76
C ILE A 7 -34.53 0.50 -0.16
N LEU A 8 -35.02 1.38 0.69
CA LEU A 8 -34.21 2.38 1.38
C LEU A 8 -33.19 1.74 2.34
N VAL A 9 -33.59 0.72 3.09
CA VAL A 9 -32.71 -0.02 4.00
C VAL A 9 -31.63 -0.77 3.24
N LEU A 10 -31.93 -1.36 2.06
CA LEU A 10 -30.95 -2.02 1.22
C LEU A 10 -29.95 -1.04 0.56
N LEU A 11 -30.38 0.18 0.25
CA LEU A 11 -29.49 1.22 -0.27
C LEU A 11 -28.53 1.76 0.80
N PHE A 12 -28.95 1.83 2.06
CA PHE A 12 -28.07 2.26 3.15
C PHE A 12 -27.15 1.17 3.67
N SER A 13 -27.51 -0.11 3.57
CA SER A 13 -26.60 -1.21 3.98
C SER A 13 -25.41 -1.41 3.04
N GLY A 14 -25.51 -0.97 1.77
CA GLY A 14 -24.40 -0.98 0.82
C GLY A 14 -23.36 0.13 1.05
N LEU A 15 -23.68 1.17 1.83
CA LEU A 15 -22.80 2.32 2.09
C LEU A 15 -21.83 2.09 3.28
N TYR A 16 -21.99 1.01 4.03
CA TYR A 16 -21.15 0.68 5.18
C TYR A 16 -20.33 -0.63 5.01
N ALA A 17 -20.12 -1.07 3.79
CA ALA A 17 -19.05 -2.03 3.55
C ALA A 17 -17.71 -1.29 3.70
N LYS A 18 -17.37 -0.92 4.94
CA LYS A 18 -16.00 -0.56 5.30
C LYS A 18 -15.17 -1.79 4.98
N ASP A 19 -14.18 -1.64 4.12
CA ASP A 19 -13.26 -2.70 3.77
C ASP A 19 -12.49 -3.12 5.04
N THR A 20 -13.07 -4.05 5.81
CA THR A 20 -12.52 -4.54 7.07
C THR A 20 -11.24 -5.38 6.86
N TRP A 21 -10.86 -5.57 5.59
CA TRP A 21 -9.73 -6.40 5.20
C TRP A 21 -8.39 -5.88 5.73
N TYR A 22 -8.27 -4.57 5.97
CA TYR A 22 -7.04 -3.92 6.43
C TYR A 22 -7.03 -3.53 7.90
N GLU A 23 -8.12 -3.76 8.64
CA GLU A 23 -8.18 -3.37 10.05
C GLU A 23 -7.18 -4.16 10.90
N GLY A 24 -6.28 -3.43 11.57
CA GLY A 24 -5.26 -4.00 12.46
C GLY A 24 -4.02 -4.55 11.77
N ASN A 25 -3.96 -4.55 10.44
CA ASN A 25 -2.83 -5.11 9.70
C ASN A 25 -1.54 -4.28 9.83
N LEU A 26 -1.67 -2.96 10.08
CA LEU A 26 -0.55 -2.04 10.27
C LEU A 26 -0.23 -1.79 11.74
N LYS A 27 -0.80 -2.57 12.64
CA LYS A 27 -0.59 -2.42 14.08
C LYS A 27 0.87 -2.71 14.47
N GLY A 28 1.47 -1.78 15.22
CA GLY A 28 2.83 -1.93 15.74
C GLY A 28 3.94 -1.75 14.73
N ILE A 29 3.65 -1.29 13.50
CA ILE A 29 4.67 -0.95 12.52
C ILE A 29 5.31 0.39 12.92
N GLU A 30 6.60 0.38 13.23
CA GLU A 30 7.42 1.55 13.55
C GLU A 30 8.63 1.66 12.61
N GLU A 31 8.91 0.59 11.88
CA GLU A 31 10.02 0.48 10.93
C GLU A 31 9.53 -0.17 9.65
N LEU A 32 10.02 0.29 8.51
CA LEU A 32 9.72 -0.23 7.18
C LEU A 32 11.00 -0.34 6.36
N ASN A 33 11.13 -1.43 5.60
CA ASN A 33 12.15 -1.53 4.56
C ASN A 33 11.56 -1.02 3.25
N LEU A 34 12.14 0.03 2.67
CA LEU A 34 11.68 0.61 1.41
C LEU A 34 12.34 -0.09 0.21
N GLU A 35 11.50 -0.67 -0.64
CA GLU A 35 11.90 -1.12 -1.97
C GLU A 35 11.22 -0.25 -3.02
N PHE A 36 12.02 0.43 -3.84
CA PHE A 36 11.53 1.35 -4.86
C PHE A 36 11.85 0.82 -6.26
N ASN A 37 10.84 0.74 -7.12
CA ASN A 37 10.96 0.25 -8.49
C ASN A 37 10.36 1.25 -9.48
N LEU A 38 11.19 1.80 -10.36
CA LEU A 38 10.77 2.69 -11.43
C LEU A 38 10.87 1.97 -12.78
N LYS A 39 9.80 2.02 -13.57
CA LYS A 39 9.73 1.45 -14.92
C LYS A 39 9.19 2.47 -15.92
N GLY A 40 9.77 2.46 -17.12
CA GLY A 40 9.32 3.28 -18.25
C GLY A 40 10.07 4.60 -18.44
N LEU A 41 10.85 5.02 -17.47
CA LEU A 41 11.74 6.19 -17.56
C LEU A 41 13.01 5.94 -16.75
N GLU A 42 14.16 6.32 -17.29
CA GLU A 42 15.46 6.21 -16.60
C GLU A 42 15.89 7.65 -16.18
N ASP A 43 15.54 8.03 -14.95
CA ASP A 43 15.98 9.31 -14.35
C ASP A 43 16.38 9.09 -12.89
N ALA A 44 17.65 8.70 -12.71
CA ALA A 44 18.21 8.41 -11.38
C ALA A 44 18.17 9.61 -10.42
N VAL A 45 18.18 10.84 -10.94
CA VAL A 45 18.12 12.06 -10.10
C VAL A 45 16.72 12.21 -9.52
N TRP A 46 15.70 12.04 -10.36
CA TRP A 46 14.33 12.08 -9.91
C TRP A 46 13.99 10.91 -8.98
N GLU A 47 14.45 9.71 -9.31
CA GLU A 47 14.29 8.50 -8.48
C GLU A 47 14.82 8.74 -7.06
N ASN A 48 16.07 9.18 -6.91
CA ASN A 48 16.67 9.46 -5.60
C ASN A 48 15.90 10.57 -4.84
N ARG A 49 15.39 11.58 -5.55
CA ARG A 49 14.56 12.62 -4.95
C ARG A 49 13.25 12.06 -4.40
N VAL A 50 12.58 11.15 -5.15
CA VAL A 50 11.34 10.53 -4.73
C VAL A 50 11.57 9.61 -3.54
N VAL A 51 12.62 8.79 -3.56
CA VAL A 51 13.00 7.93 -2.43
C VAL A 51 13.19 8.77 -1.17
N SER A 52 14.03 9.82 -1.23
CA SER A 52 14.27 10.71 -0.09
C SER A 52 12.99 11.43 0.38
N PHE A 53 12.10 11.80 -0.55
CA PHE A 53 10.81 12.37 -0.21
C PHE A 53 9.94 11.38 0.58
N ILE A 54 9.86 10.11 0.15
CA ILE A 54 9.10 9.06 0.84
C ILE A 54 9.67 8.88 2.25
N GLU A 55 10.98 8.72 2.39
CA GLU A 55 11.66 8.54 3.68
C GLU A 55 11.37 9.68 4.65
N LEU A 56 11.50 10.93 4.20
CA LEU A 56 11.21 12.11 5.00
C LEU A 56 9.74 12.16 5.45
N ARG A 57 8.81 11.81 4.55
CA ARG A 57 7.38 11.82 4.87
C ARG A 57 7.03 10.76 5.93
N PHE A 58 7.62 9.58 5.88
CA PHE A 58 7.40 8.56 6.91
C PHE A 58 8.07 8.94 8.23
N LEU A 59 9.24 9.57 8.19
CA LEU A 59 9.93 10.05 9.37
C LEU A 59 9.13 11.13 10.14
N GLU A 60 8.35 11.96 9.45
CA GLU A 60 7.42 12.93 10.08
C GLU A 60 6.38 12.27 10.99
N TYR A 61 6.13 10.97 10.81
CA TYR A 61 5.19 10.16 11.60
C TYR A 61 5.89 9.15 12.50
N ASP A 62 7.19 9.34 12.77
CA ASP A 62 8.03 8.43 13.57
C ASP A 62 8.13 7.00 13.02
N ILE A 63 7.90 6.82 11.71
CA ILE A 63 8.13 5.56 11.03
C ILE A 63 9.49 5.63 10.34
N ARG A 64 10.43 4.79 10.78
CA ARG A 64 11.81 4.79 10.28
C ARG A 64 11.98 3.84 9.09
N MET A 65 12.77 4.25 8.10
CA MET A 65 13.21 3.36 7.04
C MET A 65 14.46 2.61 7.50
N VAL A 66 14.43 1.29 7.32
CA VAL A 66 15.51 0.36 7.73
C VAL A 66 15.76 -0.62 6.57
N GLU A 67 16.98 -1.10 6.44
CA GLU A 67 17.35 -2.06 5.41
C GLU A 67 17.14 -3.50 5.89
N ASP A 68 16.89 -4.41 4.93
CA ASP A 68 16.86 -5.87 5.10
C ASP A 68 15.94 -6.41 6.20
N GLN A 69 14.86 -5.69 6.53
CA GLN A 69 13.89 -6.10 7.55
C GLN A 69 12.46 -6.19 7.00
N MET A 70 11.60 -6.87 7.75
CA MET A 70 10.15 -6.82 7.56
C MET A 70 9.52 -6.00 8.69
N PRO A 71 8.46 -5.28 8.40
CA PRO A 71 7.68 -5.22 7.16
C PRO A 71 8.37 -4.43 6.03
N LYS A 72 8.08 -4.80 4.78
CA LYS A 72 8.61 -4.18 3.58
C LYS A 72 7.54 -3.34 2.88
N LEU A 73 7.85 -2.08 2.59
CA LEU A 73 7.07 -1.21 1.72
C LEU A 73 7.64 -1.28 0.31
N VAL A 74 6.87 -1.75 -0.64
CA VAL A 74 7.20 -1.77 -2.05
C VAL A 74 6.46 -0.66 -2.76
N VAL A 75 7.19 0.20 -3.44
CA VAL A 75 6.66 1.29 -4.26
C VAL A 75 7.02 1.01 -5.71
N ASP A 76 6.03 0.61 -6.50
CA ASP A 76 6.21 0.37 -7.93
C ASP A 76 5.62 1.54 -8.71
N ILE A 77 6.44 2.18 -9.55
CA ILE A 77 6.02 3.27 -10.43
C ILE A 77 6.21 2.82 -11.87
N HIS A 78 5.12 2.84 -12.63
CA HIS A 78 5.12 2.56 -14.05
C HIS A 78 4.76 3.84 -14.80
N LEU A 79 5.67 4.31 -15.66
CA LEU A 79 5.48 5.49 -16.48
C LEU A 79 5.43 5.10 -17.95
N ILE A 80 4.47 5.65 -18.67
CA ILE A 80 4.34 5.55 -20.11
C ILE A 80 4.31 6.97 -20.64
N ASP A 81 5.46 7.43 -21.13
CA ASP A 81 5.58 8.75 -21.74
C ASP A 81 5.37 8.62 -23.26
N SER A 82 4.23 9.12 -23.72
CA SER A 82 3.93 9.14 -25.16
C SER A 82 4.47 10.44 -25.76
N ARG A 83 5.69 10.38 -26.28
CA ARG A 83 6.34 11.53 -26.92
C ARG A 83 5.60 12.05 -28.16
N VAL A 84 4.66 11.29 -28.71
CA VAL A 84 3.97 11.62 -29.96
C VAL A 84 2.69 12.42 -29.71
N GLU A 85 2.00 12.20 -28.59
CA GLU A 85 0.68 12.79 -28.32
C GLU A 85 0.65 13.73 -27.12
N GLU A 86 1.82 14.08 -26.57
CA GLU A 86 1.96 14.90 -25.34
C GLU A 86 1.17 14.37 -24.13
N VAL A 87 0.65 13.13 -24.22
CA VAL A 87 -0.11 12.47 -23.16
C VAL A 87 0.75 11.38 -22.54
N SER A 88 0.97 11.49 -21.27
CA SER A 88 1.67 10.48 -20.46
C SER A 88 0.70 9.82 -19.50
N SER A 89 0.91 8.54 -19.25
CA SER A 89 0.14 7.78 -18.27
C SER A 89 1.07 7.28 -17.18
N PHE A 90 0.54 7.19 -15.97
CA PHE A 90 1.30 6.64 -14.85
C PHE A 90 0.43 5.73 -13.98
N LEU A 91 1.09 4.77 -13.34
CA LEU A 91 0.53 3.93 -12.31
C LEU A 91 1.52 3.91 -11.15
N VAL A 92 1.03 4.23 -9.97
CA VAL A 92 1.80 4.15 -8.72
C VAL A 92 1.11 3.14 -7.81
N LEU A 93 1.84 2.10 -7.41
CA LEU A 93 1.37 1.07 -6.49
C LEU A 93 2.16 1.14 -5.19
N TYR A 94 1.45 1.10 -4.10
CA TYR A 94 1.96 0.99 -2.74
C TYR A 94 1.54 -0.35 -2.17
N SER A 95 2.48 -1.18 -1.77
CA SER A 95 2.19 -2.49 -1.18
C SER A 95 3.07 -2.72 0.04
N VAL A 96 2.46 -3.08 1.16
CA VAL A 96 3.21 -3.48 2.35
C VAL A 96 3.10 -4.99 2.55
N TYR A 97 4.24 -5.61 2.73
CA TYR A 97 4.39 -7.04 2.99
C TYR A 97 4.92 -7.25 4.40
N ASN A 98 4.37 -8.24 5.08
CA ASN A 98 4.86 -8.64 6.40
C ASN A 98 4.82 -10.16 6.54
N PHE A 99 5.49 -10.69 7.55
CA PHE A 99 5.38 -12.09 7.89
C PHE A 99 3.98 -12.39 8.39
N SER A 100 3.36 -13.40 7.81
CA SER A 100 2.16 -14.02 8.35
C SER A 100 2.48 -15.43 8.82
N ILE A 101 1.90 -15.80 9.94
CA ILE A 101 1.92 -17.18 10.40
C ILE A 101 0.71 -17.84 9.75
N SER A 102 0.92 -18.63 8.69
CA SER A 102 -0.16 -19.50 8.21
C SER A 102 -0.53 -20.48 9.30
N GLU A 103 -1.84 -20.69 9.53
CA GLU A 103 -2.29 -21.79 10.35
C GLU A 103 -1.65 -23.09 9.86
N PRO A 104 -1.19 -23.99 10.75
CA PRO A 104 -0.54 -25.21 10.34
C PRO A 104 -1.51 -26.01 9.45
N MET A 105 -1.16 -26.19 8.18
CA MET A 105 -1.83 -27.17 7.35
C MET A 105 -1.51 -28.55 7.94
N TYR A 106 -2.52 -29.17 8.54
CA TYR A 106 -2.41 -30.52 9.01
C TYR A 106 -2.39 -31.47 7.80
N TYR A 107 -1.20 -31.75 7.27
CA TYR A 107 -1.02 -32.91 6.43
C TYR A 107 -1.11 -34.14 7.34
N LYS A 108 -2.25 -34.79 7.32
CA LYS A 108 -2.41 -36.09 7.93
C LYS A 108 -1.73 -37.14 7.05
N SER A 109 -0.42 -37.20 7.08
CA SER A 109 0.34 -38.36 6.64
C SER A 109 0.18 -39.41 7.71
N LEU A 110 -0.08 -40.65 7.31
CA LEU A 110 -0.47 -41.77 8.16
C LEU A 110 0.58 -42.20 9.22
N ALA A 111 1.71 -41.52 9.35
CA ALA A 111 2.79 -41.93 10.26
C ALA A 111 3.38 -40.79 11.13
N ASP A 112 3.35 -39.53 10.74
CA ASP A 112 4.00 -38.45 11.49
C ASP A 112 3.24 -37.12 11.39
N THR A 113 2.92 -36.56 12.55
CA THR A 113 2.33 -35.18 12.64
C THR A 113 3.46 -34.18 12.65
N LEU A 114 4.01 -33.88 11.49
CA LEU A 114 4.97 -32.79 11.32
C LEU A 114 4.18 -31.46 11.27
N ILE A 115 4.17 -30.74 12.38
CA ILE A 115 3.64 -29.36 12.42
C ILE A 115 4.72 -28.46 11.81
N THR A 116 4.63 -28.19 10.53
CA THR A 116 5.50 -27.23 9.86
C THR A 116 4.81 -25.87 9.93
N LYS A 117 5.21 -25.01 10.87
CA LYS A 117 4.88 -23.59 10.82
C LYS A 117 5.71 -22.99 9.69
N GLN A 118 5.09 -22.70 8.56
CA GLN A 118 5.73 -21.95 7.49
C GLN A 118 5.49 -20.47 7.73
N PHE A 119 6.58 -19.71 7.85
CA PHE A 119 6.52 -18.27 7.75
C PHE A 119 6.29 -17.92 6.28
N MET A 120 5.18 -17.29 6.00
CA MET A 120 4.86 -16.80 4.66
C MET A 120 4.88 -15.28 4.70
N THR A 121 5.35 -14.68 3.61
CA THR A 121 5.20 -13.25 3.40
C THR A 121 3.84 -12.99 2.78
N SER A 122 3.04 -12.15 3.40
CA SER A 122 1.74 -11.76 2.85
C SER A 122 1.65 -10.25 2.66
N LYS A 123 0.90 -9.85 1.66
CA LYS A 123 0.56 -8.45 1.44
C LYS A 123 -0.50 -8.05 2.47
N ILE A 124 -0.16 -7.11 3.33
CA ILE A 124 -1.02 -6.64 4.43
C ILE A 124 -1.68 -5.30 4.15
N PHE A 125 -1.19 -4.55 3.16
CA PHE A 125 -1.74 -3.28 2.72
C PHE A 125 -1.44 -3.09 1.23
N SER A 126 -2.36 -2.52 0.46
CA SER A 126 -2.12 -2.17 -0.93
C SER A 126 -3.09 -1.08 -1.39
N HIS A 127 -2.53 -0.04 -1.99
CA HIS A 127 -3.29 0.98 -2.72
C HIS A 127 -2.60 1.32 -4.02
N GLU A 128 -3.38 1.78 -4.99
CA GLU A 128 -2.86 2.17 -6.30
C GLU A 128 -3.54 3.45 -6.79
N ILE A 129 -2.81 4.25 -7.54
CA ILE A 129 -3.32 5.43 -8.24
C ILE A 129 -2.83 5.37 -9.67
N MET A 130 -3.77 5.42 -10.60
CA MET A 130 -3.51 5.53 -12.03
C MET A 130 -3.99 6.90 -12.52
N GLY A 131 -3.22 7.51 -13.39
CA GLY A 131 -3.58 8.81 -13.95
C GLY A 131 -3.03 9.03 -15.35
N GLN A 132 -3.56 10.08 -15.98
CA GLN A 132 -3.07 10.61 -17.24
C GLN A 132 -2.74 12.09 -17.06
N THR A 133 -1.69 12.53 -17.70
CA THR A 133 -1.20 13.91 -17.62
C THR A 133 -0.43 14.28 -18.89
N THR A 134 0.07 15.49 -18.97
CA THR A 134 1.01 15.88 -20.03
C THR A 134 2.42 15.50 -19.64
N SER A 135 3.30 15.26 -20.62
CA SER A 135 4.71 14.92 -20.38
C SER A 135 5.41 15.97 -19.49
N GLN A 136 5.04 17.26 -19.61
CA GLN A 136 5.59 18.33 -18.77
C GLN A 136 5.20 18.25 -17.29
N ASN A 137 4.02 17.67 -16.99
CA ASN A 137 3.48 17.58 -15.64
C ASN A 137 3.68 16.21 -15.01
N LEU A 138 4.21 15.24 -15.75
CA LEU A 138 4.28 13.84 -15.37
C LEU A 138 4.89 13.64 -13.97
N TYR A 139 6.09 14.16 -13.75
CA TYR A 139 6.78 14.03 -12.46
C TYR A 139 5.99 14.63 -11.30
N ARG A 140 5.45 15.84 -11.50
CA ARG A 140 4.66 16.52 -10.48
C ARG A 140 3.40 15.75 -10.09
N ASP A 141 2.71 15.18 -11.07
CA ASP A 141 1.46 14.50 -10.83
C ASP A 141 1.70 13.10 -10.25
N VAL A 142 2.81 12.44 -10.59
CA VAL A 142 3.28 11.23 -9.90
C VAL A 142 3.65 11.53 -8.44
N GLU A 143 4.38 12.60 -8.17
CA GLU A 143 4.72 13.01 -6.79
C GLU A 143 3.46 13.29 -5.94
N LYS A 144 2.42 13.88 -6.54
CA LYS A 144 1.12 14.05 -5.86
C LYS A 144 0.45 12.71 -5.56
N ALA A 145 0.47 11.76 -6.51
CA ALA A 145 -0.08 10.43 -6.31
C ALA A 145 0.66 9.69 -5.19
N ILE A 146 1.99 9.77 -5.14
CA ILE A 146 2.81 9.21 -4.06
C ILE A 146 2.40 9.82 -2.72
N ASN A 147 2.31 11.15 -2.63
CA ASN A 147 1.91 11.81 -1.39
C ASN A 147 0.50 11.41 -0.93
N GLN A 148 -0.43 11.22 -1.86
CA GLN A 148 -1.78 10.74 -1.56
C GLN A 148 -1.77 9.30 -1.04
N LEU A 149 -0.96 8.42 -1.64
CA LEU A 149 -0.81 7.02 -1.18
C LEU A 149 -0.17 6.95 0.21
N ILE A 150 0.82 7.81 0.51
CA ILE A 150 1.37 7.93 1.86
C ILE A 150 0.28 8.36 2.84
N SER A 151 -0.55 9.35 2.47
CA SER A 151 -1.66 9.79 3.35
C SER A 151 -2.64 8.65 3.63
N PHE A 152 -3.02 7.85 2.64
CA PHE A 152 -3.89 6.68 2.85
C PHE A 152 -3.24 5.64 3.79
N PHE A 153 -1.94 5.40 3.64
CA PHE A 153 -1.22 4.52 4.55
C PHE A 153 -1.23 5.07 5.98
N ILE A 154 -0.90 6.34 6.17
CA ILE A 154 -0.83 6.98 7.49
C ILE A 154 -2.20 7.03 8.17
N ASP A 155 -3.26 7.33 7.43
CA ASP A 155 -4.64 7.33 7.95
C ASP A 155 -5.03 5.91 8.46
N GLN A 156 -4.69 4.87 7.71
CA GLN A 156 -4.92 3.50 8.14
C GLN A 156 -4.02 3.12 9.32
N TRP A 157 -2.75 3.52 9.28
CA TRP A 157 -1.80 3.25 10.36
C TRP A 157 -2.25 3.89 11.69
N TYR A 158 -2.74 5.13 11.67
CA TYR A 158 -3.33 5.76 12.86
C TYR A 158 -4.60 5.05 13.34
N THR A 159 -5.42 4.56 12.42
CA THR A 159 -6.60 3.76 12.78
C THR A 159 -6.19 2.49 13.53
N ASP A 160 -5.13 1.83 13.08
CA ASP A 160 -4.62 0.59 13.65
C ASP A 160 -3.77 0.84 14.93
N ASN A 161 -3.24 2.07 15.11
CA ASN A 161 -2.38 2.47 16.24
C ASN A 161 -2.93 3.73 16.93
N PRO A 162 -4.11 3.70 17.56
CA PRO A 162 -4.78 4.90 18.07
C PRO A 162 -3.97 5.63 19.17
N MET A 163 -3.07 4.94 19.86
CA MET A 163 -2.20 5.56 20.89
C MET A 163 -1.06 6.40 20.31
N LYS A 164 -0.83 6.32 19.00
CA LYS A 164 0.21 7.13 18.32
C LYS A 164 -0.30 8.50 17.83
N GLN A 165 -1.56 8.81 18.08
CA GLN A 165 -2.16 10.11 17.73
C GLN A 165 -1.92 11.21 18.78
N PHE A 166 -1.28 10.87 19.93
CA PHE A 166 -1.11 11.76 21.09
C PHE A 166 0.33 11.91 21.50
#